data_e0558ac16c14b3dc4b54159e8abc65aa
#
_entry.id   e0558ac16c14b3dc4b54159e8abc65aa
#
_cell.length_a   1.000
_cell.length_b   1.000
_cell.length_c   1.000
_cell.angle_alpha   90.00
_cell.angle_beta   90.00
_cell.angle_gamma   90.00
#
_symmetry.space_group_name_H-M   'P 1'
#
loop_
_entity.id
_entity.type
_entity.pdbx_description
1 polymer ?
#
loop_
_entity_poly.entity_id
_entity_poly.type
_entity_poly.pdbx_seq_one_letter_code
_entity_poly.pdbx_strand_id
1 'polypeptide(L)'
;LHKEYRRQRQMCIRDSDFIDPLSFNETSVIGVPGLFNSYKSGYVNICSAPGSGIADDKAIYTYMPDIIRFYLGEEPKLPSIKTWRCSKASDRKYVLSNLEKLVVKEVHGSGGYGMLIGNSATKTKINSFKIKIKNNPDNYIAQPILKLSSVPIFKKNVLTPRHVDLRPFTLLGHRKRRLVPGGLTRVALREGSLVVNSSQGGGVKDTWVLKN
;
A
#
# COMPACT_ATOMS: atom_id res chain seq x y z
N LEU A 1 -3.27 13.33 21.22
CA LEU A 1 -2.97 13.12 19.81
C LEU A 1 -3.14 11.66 19.48
N HIS A 2 -4.02 11.43 18.66
CA HIS A 2 -4.96 10.39 18.39
C HIS A 2 -4.35 9.03 18.03
N LYS A 3 -4.97 7.95 18.54
CA LYS A 3 -4.65 6.54 18.28
C LYS A 3 -4.50 6.21 16.78
N GLU A 4 -5.19 6.93 15.91
CA GLU A 4 -5.14 6.73 14.46
C GLU A 4 -3.81 7.18 13.84
N TYR A 5 -3.25 8.31 14.26
CA TYR A 5 -1.94 8.78 13.81
C TYR A 5 -0.79 7.90 14.31
N ARG A 6 -0.88 7.33 15.51
CA ARG A 6 0.12 6.36 15.99
C ARG A 6 0.15 5.07 15.17
N ARG A 7 -0.99 4.60 14.68
CA ARG A 7 -1.06 3.40 13.80
C ARG A 7 -0.52 3.70 12.41
N GLN A 8 -0.72 4.88 11.87
CA GLN A 8 -0.13 5.29 10.58
C GLN A 8 1.40 5.42 10.65
N ARG A 9 1.97 5.85 11.78
CA ARG A 9 3.43 5.95 11.96
C ARG A 9 4.16 4.62 11.77
N GLN A 10 3.54 3.51 12.07
CA GLN A 10 4.16 2.20 11.97
C GLN A 10 3.98 1.53 10.59
N MET A 11 3.15 2.07 9.72
CA MET A 11 2.71 1.38 8.51
C MET A 11 2.90 2.15 7.21
N CYS A 12 3.27 3.42 7.24
CA CYS A 12 3.38 4.25 6.05
C CYS A 12 4.80 4.80 5.89
N ILE A 13 5.48 4.40 4.82
CA ILE A 13 6.78 4.94 4.36
C ILE A 13 6.67 6.47 4.09
N ARG A 14 5.46 6.99 3.87
CA ARG A 14 5.15 8.41 3.65
C ARG A 14 5.42 9.31 4.85
N ASP A 15 5.67 8.76 6.02
CA ASP A 15 5.94 9.54 7.24
C ASP A 15 7.25 10.32 7.16
N SER A 16 8.13 10.02 6.20
CA SER A 16 9.36 10.78 5.98
C SER A 16 9.11 12.27 5.70
N ASP A 17 8.01 12.61 5.04
CA ASP A 17 7.65 14.00 4.74
C ASP A 17 7.22 14.79 5.98
N PHE A 18 6.88 14.09 7.05
CA PHE A 18 6.36 14.67 8.30
C PHE A 18 7.34 14.59 9.46
N ILE A 19 8.55 14.03 9.29
CA ILE A 19 9.50 13.80 10.40
C ILE A 19 10.13 15.08 10.93
N ASP A 20 10.28 16.09 10.09
CA ASP A 20 10.92 17.36 10.46
C ASP A 20 10.25 18.53 9.72
N PRO A 21 9.48 19.38 10.43
CA PRO A 21 8.81 20.52 9.82
C PRO A 21 9.76 21.60 9.31
N LEU A 22 11.01 21.64 9.77
CA LEU A 22 12.00 22.61 9.27
C LEU A 22 12.66 22.17 7.96
N SER A 23 12.58 20.87 7.62
CA SER A 23 13.27 20.33 6.44
C SER A 23 12.31 19.82 5.37
N PHE A 24 11.07 19.50 5.73
CA PHE A 24 10.09 18.87 4.84
C PHE A 24 8.74 19.59 4.90
N ASN A 25 7.71 18.97 5.48
CA ASN A 25 6.38 19.54 5.54
C ASN A 25 6.22 20.48 6.75
N GLU A 26 6.20 21.78 6.51
CA GLU A 26 6.08 22.82 7.53
C GLU A 26 4.81 22.70 8.39
N THR A 27 3.75 22.07 7.86
CA THR A 27 2.50 21.87 8.59
C THR A 27 2.49 20.63 9.49
N SER A 28 3.62 19.92 9.56
CA SER A 28 3.72 18.70 10.35
C SER A 28 3.63 18.99 11.85
N VAL A 29 2.57 18.46 12.48
CA VAL A 29 2.38 18.49 13.95
C VAL A 29 2.95 17.24 14.64
N ILE A 30 3.48 16.28 13.88
CA ILE A 30 4.00 15.00 14.40
C ILE A 30 5.52 14.90 14.29
N GLY A 31 6.13 15.78 13.52
CA GLY A 31 7.57 15.85 13.31
C GLY A 31 8.29 16.52 14.48
N VAL A 32 9.59 16.30 14.55
CA VAL A 32 10.48 16.92 15.52
C VAL A 32 11.36 17.93 14.78
N PRO A 33 11.25 19.25 15.07
CA PRO A 33 12.07 20.27 14.44
C PRO A 33 13.57 19.97 14.61
N GLY A 34 14.34 19.99 13.53
CA GLY A 34 15.78 19.74 13.52
C GLY A 34 16.19 18.27 13.56
N LEU A 35 15.24 17.32 13.52
CA LEU A 35 15.53 15.90 13.53
C LEU A 35 16.39 15.48 12.33
N PHE A 36 16.11 16.04 11.16
CA PHE A 36 16.85 15.70 9.94
C PHE A 36 18.31 16.20 9.99
N ASN A 37 18.56 17.35 10.59
CA ASN A 37 19.93 17.84 10.81
C ASN A 37 20.70 16.95 11.80
N SER A 38 20.05 16.50 12.88
CA SER A 38 20.63 15.55 13.83
C SER A 38 20.95 14.20 13.17
N TYR A 39 20.07 13.72 12.29
CA TYR A 39 20.30 12.53 11.47
C TYR A 39 21.51 12.69 10.53
N LYS A 40 21.60 13.81 9.80
CA LYS A 40 22.73 14.12 8.89
C LYS A 40 24.05 14.21 9.65
N SER A 41 24.04 14.71 10.88
CA SER A 41 25.20 14.83 11.75
C SER A 41 25.57 13.51 12.47
N GLY A 42 24.79 12.43 12.29
CA GLY A 42 25.08 11.13 12.87
C GLY A 42 24.68 10.98 14.36
N TYR A 43 23.96 11.95 14.93
CA TYR A 43 23.55 11.90 16.33
C TYR A 43 22.34 11.01 16.57
N VAL A 44 21.58 10.69 15.53
CA VAL A 44 20.39 9.84 15.63
C VAL A 44 20.28 8.94 14.39
N ASN A 45 19.80 7.71 14.60
CA ASN A 45 19.48 6.79 13.52
C ASN A 45 17.97 6.82 13.23
N ILE A 46 17.63 6.84 11.94
CA ILE A 46 16.26 6.71 11.45
C ILE A 46 16.17 5.40 10.69
N CYS A 47 15.28 4.49 11.12
CA CYS A 47 15.15 3.16 10.53
C CYS A 47 14.65 3.16 9.09
N SER A 48 13.85 4.15 8.69
CA SER A 48 13.42 4.39 7.31
C SER A 48 14.08 5.66 6.80
N ALA A 49 14.97 5.53 5.83
CA ALA A 49 15.69 6.69 5.31
C ALA A 49 14.72 7.76 4.77
N PRO A 50 14.94 9.04 5.07
CA PRO A 50 14.21 10.12 4.44
C PRO A 50 14.30 10.02 2.92
N GLY A 51 13.17 10.23 2.22
CA GLY A 51 13.06 10.04 0.76
C GLY A 51 12.72 8.62 0.31
N SER A 52 12.61 7.65 1.21
CA SER A 52 12.19 6.28 0.87
C SER A 52 10.71 6.17 0.44
N GLY A 53 9.96 7.26 0.49
CA GLY A 53 8.56 7.34 0.06
C GLY A 53 8.31 6.94 -1.39
N ILE A 54 9.34 6.96 -2.25
CA ILE A 54 9.26 6.42 -3.61
C ILE A 54 8.87 4.93 -3.63
N ALA A 55 9.20 4.18 -2.59
CA ALA A 55 8.84 2.77 -2.48
C ALA A 55 7.33 2.56 -2.19
N ASP A 56 6.62 3.59 -1.78
CA ASP A 56 5.16 3.58 -1.55
C ASP A 56 4.36 4.00 -2.79
N ASP A 57 5.02 4.53 -3.80
CA ASP A 57 4.42 4.95 -5.06
C ASP A 57 3.94 3.73 -5.86
N LYS A 58 2.63 3.68 -6.14
CA LYS A 58 2.02 2.54 -6.83
C LYS A 58 2.36 2.48 -8.32
N ALA A 59 2.84 3.57 -8.91
CA ALA A 59 3.32 3.57 -10.29
C ALA A 59 4.72 2.95 -10.38
N ILE A 60 5.58 3.16 -9.39
CA ILE A 60 6.91 2.52 -9.30
C ILE A 60 6.80 1.00 -9.23
N TYR A 61 5.75 0.48 -8.60
CA TYR A 61 5.49 -0.96 -8.55
C TYR A 61 5.48 -1.61 -9.96
N THR A 62 5.04 -0.88 -10.98
CA THR A 62 4.98 -1.41 -12.36
C THR A 62 6.36 -1.68 -12.96
N TYR A 63 7.39 -1.05 -12.44
CA TYR A 63 8.78 -1.21 -12.90
C TYR A 63 9.56 -2.27 -12.10
N MET A 64 9.00 -2.79 -11.01
CA MET A 64 9.73 -3.72 -10.14
C MET A 64 10.28 -4.95 -10.88
N PRO A 65 9.56 -5.60 -11.81
CA PRO A 65 10.13 -6.70 -12.60
C PRO A 65 11.36 -6.29 -13.40
N ASP A 66 11.31 -5.13 -14.04
CA ASP A 66 12.42 -4.63 -14.85
C ASP A 66 13.61 -4.19 -13.99
N ILE A 67 13.33 -3.59 -12.82
CA ILE A 67 14.35 -3.24 -11.83
C ILE A 67 15.07 -4.49 -11.32
N ILE A 68 14.33 -5.57 -11.03
CA ILE A 68 14.92 -6.85 -10.59
C ILE A 68 15.82 -7.42 -11.69
N ARG A 69 15.34 -7.47 -12.94
CA ARG A 69 16.15 -7.97 -14.08
C ARG A 69 17.40 -7.11 -14.27
N PHE A 70 17.26 -5.79 -14.21
CA PHE A 70 18.36 -4.87 -14.46
C PHE A 70 19.46 -4.96 -13.39
N TYR A 71 19.09 -4.92 -12.11
CA TYR A 71 20.07 -4.88 -11.03
C TYR A 71 20.55 -6.24 -10.55
N LEU A 72 19.72 -7.27 -10.65
CA LEU A 72 20.04 -8.61 -10.13
C LEU A 72 20.34 -9.62 -11.24
N GLY A 73 19.97 -9.34 -12.50
CA GLY A 73 20.08 -10.32 -13.60
C GLY A 73 19.17 -11.55 -13.41
N GLU A 74 18.14 -11.44 -12.58
CA GLU A 74 17.26 -12.56 -12.21
C GLU A 74 15.82 -12.28 -12.65
N GLU A 75 15.04 -13.34 -12.86
CA GLU A 75 13.59 -13.21 -13.00
C GLU A 75 12.93 -13.06 -11.63
N PRO A 76 11.86 -12.23 -11.51
CA PRO A 76 11.12 -12.07 -10.26
C PRO A 76 10.58 -13.40 -9.74
N LYS A 77 10.95 -13.80 -8.53
CA LYS A 77 10.43 -15.01 -7.86
C LYS A 77 8.96 -14.89 -7.47
N LEU A 78 8.52 -13.67 -7.15
CA LEU A 78 7.13 -13.37 -6.86
C LEU A 78 6.53 -12.63 -8.06
N PRO A 79 5.44 -13.15 -8.67
CA PRO A 79 4.80 -12.49 -9.80
C PRO A 79 4.16 -11.17 -9.36
N SER A 80 4.41 -10.12 -10.11
CA SER A 80 3.74 -8.83 -9.92
C SER A 80 2.34 -8.87 -10.51
N ILE A 81 1.40 -8.25 -9.82
CA ILE A 81 0.04 -8.07 -10.33
C ILE A 81 0.09 -7.14 -11.54
N LYS A 82 -0.57 -7.53 -12.63
CA LYS A 82 -0.70 -6.66 -13.80
C LYS A 82 -1.27 -5.31 -13.40
N THR A 83 -0.55 -4.25 -13.71
CA THR A 83 -0.92 -2.89 -13.34
C THR A 83 -0.86 -2.00 -14.57
N TRP A 84 -1.94 -1.30 -14.85
CA TRP A 84 -2.03 -0.30 -15.91
C TRP A 84 -1.78 1.08 -15.33
N ARG A 85 -0.92 1.86 -15.97
CA ARG A 85 -0.69 3.27 -15.62
C ARG A 85 -1.57 4.16 -16.48
N CYS A 86 -2.45 4.92 -15.86
CA CYS A 86 -3.33 5.82 -16.61
C CYS A 86 -2.58 7.00 -17.29
N SER A 87 -1.34 7.28 -16.88
CA SER A 87 -0.43 8.20 -17.59
C SER A 87 -0.15 7.75 -19.02
N LYS A 88 -0.05 6.43 -19.26
CA LYS A 88 0.15 5.87 -20.58
C LYS A 88 -1.18 5.83 -21.36
N ALA A 89 -1.23 6.43 -22.55
CA ALA A 89 -2.47 6.57 -23.33
C ALA A 89 -3.16 5.24 -23.66
N SER A 90 -2.38 4.19 -24.03
CA SER A 90 -2.92 2.86 -24.31
C SER A 90 -3.56 2.22 -23.08
N ASP A 91 -2.90 2.30 -21.93
CA ASP A 91 -3.38 1.76 -20.68
C ASP A 91 -4.63 2.51 -20.21
N ARG A 92 -4.61 3.84 -20.29
CA ARG A 92 -5.75 4.70 -19.97
C ARG A 92 -6.99 4.36 -20.80
N LYS A 93 -6.83 4.16 -22.11
CA LYS A 93 -7.94 3.74 -22.99
C LYS A 93 -8.55 2.42 -22.51
N TYR A 94 -7.70 1.42 -22.20
CA TYR A 94 -8.15 0.14 -21.67
C TYR A 94 -8.89 0.30 -20.34
N VAL A 95 -8.31 1.04 -19.39
CA VAL A 95 -8.88 1.27 -18.05
C VAL A 95 -10.25 1.93 -18.14
N LEU A 96 -10.39 2.99 -18.92
CA LEU A 96 -11.66 3.72 -19.07
C LEU A 96 -12.77 2.86 -19.68
N SER A 97 -12.42 1.87 -20.51
CA SER A 97 -13.37 0.93 -21.11
C SER A 97 -13.74 -0.25 -20.21
N ASN A 98 -12.97 -0.49 -19.13
CA ASN A 98 -13.11 -1.70 -18.30
C ASN A 98 -13.23 -1.41 -16.80
N LEU A 99 -13.60 -0.20 -16.40
CA LEU A 99 -13.62 0.20 -14.98
C LEU A 99 -14.41 -0.76 -14.08
N GLU A 100 -15.49 -1.36 -14.57
CA GLU A 100 -16.32 -2.29 -13.81
C GLU A 100 -15.58 -3.58 -13.42
N LYS A 101 -14.51 -3.92 -14.12
CA LYS A 101 -13.70 -5.13 -13.89
C LYS A 101 -12.38 -4.86 -13.15
N LEU A 102 -12.13 -3.61 -12.79
CA LEU A 102 -10.85 -3.15 -12.27
C LEU A 102 -10.97 -2.54 -10.88
N VAL A 103 -9.85 -2.57 -10.16
CA VAL A 103 -9.62 -1.72 -8.99
C VAL A 103 -8.75 -0.56 -9.44
N VAL A 104 -9.25 0.67 -9.31
CA VAL A 104 -8.50 1.89 -9.60
C VAL A 104 -8.04 2.51 -8.28
N LYS A 105 -6.78 2.92 -8.23
CA LYS A 105 -6.15 3.49 -7.03
C LYS A 105 -5.41 4.77 -7.40
N GLU A 106 -5.41 5.73 -6.48
CA GLU A 106 -4.51 6.87 -6.57
C GLU A 106 -3.07 6.42 -6.34
N VAL A 107 -2.13 6.94 -7.14
CA VAL A 107 -0.70 6.60 -7.07
C VAL A 107 -0.17 6.85 -5.66
N HIS A 108 -0.44 8.03 -5.10
CA HIS A 108 0.00 8.43 -3.77
C HIS A 108 -1.05 8.19 -2.67
N GLY A 109 -2.22 7.64 -2.99
CA GLY A 109 -3.28 7.37 -2.02
C GLY A 109 -2.90 6.27 -1.02
N SER A 110 -3.44 6.32 0.19
CA SER A 110 -3.23 5.34 1.25
C SER A 110 -4.54 4.98 1.95
N GLY A 111 -4.52 3.96 2.81
CA GLY A 111 -5.67 3.63 3.66
C GLY A 111 -6.90 3.05 2.95
N GLY A 112 -6.84 2.83 1.63
CA GLY A 112 -8.01 2.41 0.83
C GLY A 112 -8.97 3.56 0.51
N TYR A 113 -8.62 4.80 0.85
CA TYR A 113 -9.34 5.98 0.43
C TYR A 113 -9.02 6.31 -1.04
N GLY A 114 -9.92 7.02 -1.72
CA GLY A 114 -9.71 7.38 -3.13
C GLY A 114 -9.68 6.19 -4.10
N MET A 115 -10.23 5.03 -3.72
CA MET A 115 -10.21 3.80 -4.50
C MET A 115 -11.56 3.49 -5.10
N LEU A 116 -11.55 2.97 -6.33
CA LEU A 116 -12.70 2.36 -7.00
C LEU A 116 -12.52 0.85 -7.05
N ILE A 117 -13.51 0.11 -6.55
CA ILE A 117 -13.65 -1.34 -6.80
C ILE A 117 -14.81 -1.47 -7.77
N GLY A 118 -14.50 -1.76 -9.05
CA GLY A 118 -15.44 -1.58 -10.16
C GLY A 118 -16.71 -2.42 -10.06
N ASN A 119 -16.58 -3.70 -9.68
CA ASN A 119 -17.71 -4.64 -9.60
C ASN A 119 -18.71 -4.34 -8.46
N SER A 120 -18.32 -3.52 -7.50
CA SER A 120 -19.19 -3.12 -6.37
C SER A 120 -19.57 -1.64 -6.39
N ALA A 121 -19.12 -0.91 -7.40
CA ALA A 121 -19.34 0.52 -7.52
C ALA A 121 -20.65 0.86 -8.23
N THR A 122 -21.31 1.94 -7.80
CA THR A 122 -22.45 2.51 -8.51
C THR A 122 -22.02 3.13 -9.83
N LYS A 123 -22.93 3.23 -10.80
CA LYS A 123 -22.67 3.91 -12.09
C LYS A 123 -22.20 5.36 -11.91
N THR A 124 -22.76 6.05 -10.93
CA THR A 124 -22.34 7.42 -10.57
C THR A 124 -20.88 7.46 -10.13
N LYS A 125 -20.44 6.53 -9.29
CA LYS A 125 -19.04 6.44 -8.84
C LYS A 125 -18.11 6.10 -10.00
N ILE A 126 -18.49 5.19 -10.88
CA ILE A 126 -17.73 4.85 -12.09
C ILE A 126 -17.55 6.07 -12.99
N ASN A 127 -18.63 6.82 -13.24
CA ASN A 127 -18.56 8.04 -14.06
C ASN A 127 -17.70 9.13 -13.42
N SER A 128 -17.77 9.30 -12.10
CA SER A 128 -16.89 10.20 -11.37
C SER A 128 -15.41 9.83 -11.57
N PHE A 129 -15.07 8.54 -11.49
CA PHE A 129 -13.70 8.07 -11.71
C PHE A 129 -13.25 8.23 -13.17
N LYS A 130 -14.16 8.07 -14.16
CA LYS A 130 -13.83 8.39 -15.56
C LYS A 130 -13.35 9.84 -15.71
N ILE A 131 -14.06 10.76 -15.07
CA ILE A 131 -13.71 12.21 -15.10
C ILE A 131 -12.36 12.44 -14.40
N LYS A 132 -12.18 11.89 -13.20
CA LYS A 132 -10.94 12.02 -12.43
C LYS A 132 -9.72 11.51 -13.20
N ILE A 133 -9.82 10.32 -13.81
CA ILE A 133 -8.72 9.73 -14.60
C ILE A 133 -8.41 10.57 -15.84
N LYS A 134 -9.43 11.13 -16.51
CA LYS A 134 -9.20 11.99 -17.67
C LYS A 134 -8.51 13.30 -17.29
N ASN A 135 -8.91 13.90 -16.17
CA ASN A 135 -8.37 15.19 -15.72
C ASN A 135 -6.96 15.09 -15.12
N ASN A 136 -6.66 13.99 -14.44
CA ASN A 136 -5.35 13.77 -13.83
C ASN A 136 -4.89 12.31 -14.01
N PRO A 137 -4.52 11.90 -15.22
CA PRO A 137 -4.19 10.51 -15.51
C PRO A 137 -2.94 10.00 -14.77
N ASP A 138 -1.99 10.89 -14.45
CA ASP A 138 -0.74 10.52 -13.79
C ASP A 138 -0.95 10.06 -12.35
N ASN A 139 -2.04 10.50 -11.72
CA ASN A 139 -2.38 10.12 -10.35
C ASN A 139 -3.12 8.78 -10.23
N TYR A 140 -3.31 8.03 -11.31
CA TYR A 140 -4.10 6.79 -11.24
C TYR A 140 -3.40 5.59 -11.86
N ILE A 141 -3.53 4.47 -11.14
CA ILE A 141 -3.22 3.12 -11.65
C ILE A 141 -4.47 2.25 -11.55
N ALA A 142 -4.51 1.20 -12.36
CA ALA A 142 -5.57 0.20 -12.29
C ALA A 142 -4.97 -1.21 -12.24
N GLN A 143 -5.67 -2.11 -11.55
CA GLN A 143 -5.31 -3.52 -11.40
C GLN A 143 -6.57 -4.38 -11.58
N PRO A 144 -6.45 -5.67 -11.96
CA PRO A 144 -7.59 -6.57 -11.96
C PRO A 144 -8.12 -6.75 -10.53
N ILE A 145 -9.41 -7.02 -10.41
CA ILE A 145 -10.00 -7.43 -9.13
C ILE A 145 -9.49 -8.83 -8.80
N LEU A 146 -8.78 -8.96 -7.69
CA LEU A 146 -8.25 -10.24 -7.23
C LEU A 146 -9.20 -10.88 -6.22
N LYS A 147 -9.33 -12.20 -6.29
CA LYS A 147 -9.91 -12.98 -5.21
C LYS A 147 -8.88 -13.09 -4.09
N LEU A 148 -9.16 -12.48 -2.95
CA LEU A 148 -8.33 -12.61 -1.76
C LEU A 148 -8.56 -13.99 -1.13
N SER A 149 -7.52 -14.52 -0.48
CA SER A 149 -7.63 -15.68 0.39
C SER A 149 -8.61 -15.40 1.52
N SER A 150 -9.24 -16.44 2.03
CA SER A 150 -10.14 -16.36 3.19
C SER A 150 -9.70 -17.30 4.29
N VAL A 151 -9.89 -16.87 5.54
CA VAL A 151 -9.67 -17.70 6.72
C VAL A 151 -10.88 -17.60 7.65
N PRO A 152 -11.14 -18.62 8.46
CA PRO A 152 -12.19 -18.56 9.46
C PRO A 152 -11.81 -17.57 10.55
N ILE A 153 -12.78 -16.75 10.97
CA ILE A 153 -12.72 -15.94 12.17
C ILE A 153 -13.87 -16.30 13.10
N PHE A 154 -13.62 -16.24 14.41
CA PHE A 154 -14.65 -16.46 15.41
C PHE A 154 -15.42 -15.15 15.65
N LYS A 155 -16.71 -15.13 15.36
CA LYS A 155 -17.59 -13.99 15.55
C LYS A 155 -18.99 -14.46 15.95
N LYS A 156 -19.54 -13.89 17.01
CA LYS A 156 -20.87 -14.26 17.53
C LYS A 156 -21.03 -15.77 17.72
N ASN A 157 -20.05 -16.40 18.34
CA ASN A 157 -19.98 -17.83 18.61
C ASN A 157 -20.01 -18.77 17.38
N VAL A 158 -19.70 -18.22 16.20
CA VAL A 158 -19.63 -18.99 14.93
C VAL A 158 -18.32 -18.70 14.20
N LEU A 159 -17.80 -19.73 13.54
CA LEU A 159 -16.69 -19.55 12.59
C LEU A 159 -17.24 -19.05 11.25
N THR A 160 -16.77 -17.89 10.81
CA THR A 160 -17.20 -17.27 9.55
C THR A 160 -15.98 -16.94 8.69
N PRO A 161 -16.03 -17.19 7.36
CA PRO A 161 -14.92 -16.86 6.47
C PRO A 161 -14.80 -15.34 6.31
N ARG A 162 -13.54 -14.86 6.28
CA ARG A 162 -13.21 -13.45 6.00
C ARG A 162 -11.99 -13.37 5.11
N HIS A 163 -11.98 -12.40 4.21
CA HIS A 163 -10.82 -12.13 3.37
C HIS A 163 -9.64 -11.63 4.19
N VAL A 164 -8.45 -12.03 3.77
CA VAL A 164 -7.19 -11.70 4.43
C VAL A 164 -6.13 -11.27 3.43
N ASP A 165 -5.16 -10.49 3.89
CA ASP A 165 -3.88 -10.28 3.22
C ASP A 165 -2.72 -10.50 4.19
N LEU A 166 -1.60 -11.01 3.68
CA LEU A 166 -0.36 -11.17 4.43
C LEU A 166 0.57 -9.99 4.17
N ARG A 167 1.15 -9.46 5.25
CA ARG A 167 2.23 -8.48 5.23
C ARG A 167 3.49 -9.06 5.87
N PRO A 168 4.43 -9.57 5.08
CA PRO A 168 5.75 -9.94 5.57
C PRO A 168 6.59 -8.68 5.84
N PHE A 169 7.56 -8.79 6.73
CA PHE A 169 8.50 -7.73 7.05
C PHE A 169 9.92 -8.13 6.64
N THR A 170 10.55 -7.30 5.83
CA THR A 170 11.95 -7.45 5.44
C THR A 170 12.78 -6.34 6.05
N LEU A 171 13.82 -6.71 6.79
CA LEU A 171 14.79 -5.79 7.36
C LEU A 171 16.00 -5.71 6.43
N LEU A 172 16.26 -4.51 5.91
CA LEU A 172 17.38 -4.24 5.02
C LEU A 172 18.47 -3.52 5.81
N GLY A 173 19.57 -4.22 6.07
CA GLY A 173 20.80 -3.62 6.59
C GLY A 173 21.85 -3.48 5.50
N HIS A 174 22.94 -2.78 5.82
CA HIS A 174 24.02 -2.50 4.85
C HIS A 174 24.56 -3.75 4.13
N ARG A 175 24.71 -4.85 4.86
CA ARG A 175 25.23 -6.14 4.32
C ARG A 175 24.32 -7.34 4.55
N LYS A 176 23.21 -7.17 5.24
CA LYS A 176 22.32 -8.28 5.64
C LYS A 176 20.88 -7.94 5.32
N ARG A 177 20.20 -8.90 4.71
CA ARG A 177 18.76 -8.89 4.52
C ARG A 177 18.17 -9.96 5.41
N ARG A 178 17.15 -9.63 6.18
CA ARG A 178 16.46 -10.58 7.05
C ARG A 178 14.95 -10.49 6.81
N LEU A 179 14.36 -11.63 6.57
CA LEU A 179 12.91 -11.76 6.59
C LEU A 179 12.53 -12.14 8.04
N VAL A 180 11.60 -11.39 8.62
CA VAL A 180 11.05 -11.74 9.94
C VAL A 180 10.29 -13.05 9.81
N PRO A 181 10.54 -14.07 10.67
CA PRO A 181 9.83 -15.35 10.63
C PRO A 181 8.41 -15.18 11.16
N GLY A 182 7.51 -14.71 10.30
CA GLY A 182 6.14 -14.34 10.62
C GLY A 182 5.67 -13.17 9.77
N GLY A 183 4.60 -12.52 10.18
CA GLY A 183 4.05 -11.37 9.48
C GLY A 183 2.77 -10.88 10.13
N LEU A 184 2.21 -9.83 9.55
CA LEU A 184 0.90 -9.32 9.92
C LEU A 184 -0.13 -9.84 8.91
N THR A 185 -1.09 -10.62 9.34
CA THR A 185 -2.28 -10.97 8.54
C THR A 185 -3.40 -10.01 8.87
N ARG A 186 -3.80 -9.18 7.89
CA ARG A 186 -4.97 -8.30 8.04
C ARG A 186 -6.24 -9.03 7.63
N VAL A 187 -7.33 -8.73 8.32
CA VAL A 187 -8.61 -9.42 8.17
C VAL A 187 -9.72 -8.41 7.88
N ALA A 188 -10.52 -8.64 6.83
CA ALA A 188 -11.73 -7.88 6.59
C ALA A 188 -12.82 -8.32 7.60
N LEU A 189 -13.23 -7.42 8.50
CA LEU A 189 -14.29 -7.76 9.48
C LEU A 189 -15.71 -7.72 8.91
N ARG A 190 -15.92 -7.00 7.77
CA ARG A 190 -17.18 -7.03 7.02
C ARG A 190 -17.19 -8.23 6.08
N GLU A 191 -18.29 -8.93 6.07
CA GLU A 191 -18.49 -10.06 5.15
C GLU A 191 -18.44 -9.60 3.69
N GLY A 192 -17.77 -10.40 2.85
CA GLY A 192 -17.59 -10.09 1.43
C GLY A 192 -16.69 -8.90 1.10
N SER A 193 -16.22 -8.14 2.10
CA SER A 193 -15.35 -6.98 1.85
C SER A 193 -13.97 -7.43 1.36
N LEU A 194 -13.49 -6.80 0.28
CA LEU A 194 -12.10 -6.90 -0.18
C LEU A 194 -11.17 -5.88 0.50
N VAL A 195 -11.71 -5.00 1.35
CA VAL A 195 -10.93 -4.00 2.08
C VAL A 195 -10.57 -4.58 3.44
N VAL A 196 -9.30 -4.92 3.61
CA VAL A 196 -8.74 -5.52 4.85
C VAL A 196 -8.02 -4.50 5.72
N ASN A 197 -8.10 -3.21 5.39
CA ASN A 197 -7.35 -2.17 6.09
C ASN A 197 -7.92 -1.90 7.48
N SER A 198 -7.04 -1.84 8.48
CA SER A 198 -7.39 -1.53 9.86
C SER A 198 -8.01 -0.14 10.04
N SER A 199 -7.62 0.85 9.22
CA SER A 199 -8.23 2.19 9.23
C SER A 199 -9.69 2.21 8.80
N GLN A 200 -10.16 1.15 8.13
CA GLN A 200 -11.55 0.98 7.72
C GLN A 200 -12.26 -0.15 8.51
N GLY A 201 -11.83 -0.39 9.75
CA GLY A 201 -12.42 -1.40 10.63
C GLY A 201 -11.95 -2.83 10.35
N GLY A 202 -10.81 -3.02 9.72
CA GLY A 202 -10.17 -4.33 9.58
C GLY A 202 -9.54 -4.80 10.90
N GLY A 203 -9.48 -6.11 11.09
CA GLY A 203 -8.77 -6.77 12.19
C GLY A 203 -7.41 -7.30 11.78
N VAL A 204 -6.74 -7.92 12.73
CA VAL A 204 -5.45 -8.57 12.52
C VAL A 204 -5.44 -9.97 13.12
N LYS A 205 -4.62 -10.84 12.56
CA LYS A 205 -4.27 -12.16 13.09
C LYS A 205 -2.77 -12.35 13.05
N ASP A 206 -2.26 -13.12 13.99
CA ASP A 206 -0.86 -13.55 13.96
C ASP A 206 -0.61 -14.48 12.77
N THR A 207 0.60 -14.41 12.24
CA THR A 207 1.07 -15.28 11.16
C THR A 207 2.18 -16.17 11.70
N TRP A 208 1.97 -17.46 11.66
CA TRP A 208 2.96 -18.45 12.08
C TRP A 208 3.56 -19.11 10.84
N VAL A 209 4.87 -19.14 10.79
CA VAL A 209 5.63 -19.88 9.76
C VAL A 209 6.05 -21.20 10.38
N LEU A 210 5.50 -22.28 9.86
CA LEU A 210 5.84 -23.61 10.31
C LEU A 210 7.18 -24.03 9.70
N LYS A 211 8.00 -24.73 10.49
CA LYS A 211 9.15 -25.48 9.95
C LYS A 211 8.60 -26.73 9.26
N ASN A 212 9.10 -26.98 8.06
CA ASN A 212 8.95 -28.28 7.39
C ASN A 212 9.89 -29.30 8.04
#